data_9c4ee94e4bc9a2ce2e2771ba17c81a49
#
_entry.id   9c4ee94e4bc9a2ce2e2771ba17c81a49
#
_cell.length_a   1.000
_cell.length_b   1.000
_cell.length_c   1.000
_cell.angle_alpha   90.00
_cell.angle_beta   90.00
_cell.angle_gamma   90.00
#
_symmetry.space_group_name_H-M   'P 1'
#
loop_
_entity.id
_entity.type
_entity.pdbx_description
1 polymer ?
#
loop_
_entity_poly.entity_id
_entity_poly.type
_entity_poly.pdbx_seq_one_letter_code
_entity_poly.pdbx_strand_id
1 'polypeptide(L)'
;MNANVKTFSFDRKKVKAGILHFGVGNFHRAHLEFINSQLLETGPDMYGWGICGAMILPQDERIYNVLKEQDGQYTLTVCGRDGNNEAYVIPSLIELYWGYRDQEAILNKIADPAIRIITMTITEGGYNQEKSTGRFMLDDEKIRHDLGDPKHPVTAFGYIAEGLRRRRDARAGRITILSCDNLQHNGDTARRTFTAFIEAQDKDLAAWLKGNVTFPNSMVDRITPATKPEDVKRLNAQNGTRDMAPVYAEDFIQWVVEDNFAAGRPAWERVGVQFTDDVTDFENMKLSLLNASHTLLSYPSFLSGYRKVDEAMHDERIVRFVRAFMDKDITPYVPAPKDTDLEEYKQTLIERFANRTVSDQIARLCFDGVSKFPVYVMPNLIKMIRDGKDLTRVTYLLAAYRHYLKYHIDDRGISFEIDDPWLTDNDKELIASDNSRAFLHLSPFQSTDLEQSDNFSAQYLMFVDAIKEKGAMKTLEAII
;
A
#
# COMPACT_ATOMS: atom_id res chain seq x y z
N MET A 1 5.12 -28.20 -14.74
CA MET A 1 5.94 -27.08 -14.23
C MET A 1 7.18 -27.02 -15.09
N ASN A 2 7.50 -25.85 -15.64
CA ASN A 2 8.75 -25.68 -16.38
C ASN A 2 9.94 -25.85 -15.44
N ALA A 3 11.09 -26.29 -15.96
CA ALA A 3 12.31 -26.47 -15.17
C ALA A 3 12.83 -25.20 -14.46
N ASN A 4 12.30 -24.05 -14.87
CA ASN A 4 12.71 -22.73 -14.35
C ASN A 4 11.87 -22.24 -13.15
N VAL A 5 10.83 -22.98 -12.71
CA VAL A 5 10.08 -22.60 -11.52
C VAL A 5 10.83 -23.08 -10.27
N LYS A 6 11.28 -22.13 -9.47
CA LYS A 6 12.03 -22.37 -8.24
C LYS A 6 11.10 -22.87 -7.12
N THR A 7 11.58 -23.79 -6.32
CA THR A 7 10.88 -24.31 -5.14
C THR A 7 11.79 -24.19 -3.93
N PHE A 8 11.20 -24.10 -2.74
CA PHE A 8 11.93 -24.14 -1.48
C PHE A 8 12.07 -25.59 -1.02
N SER A 9 13.18 -25.92 -0.34
CA SER A 9 13.55 -27.28 0.04
C SER A 9 13.18 -27.66 1.47
N PHE A 10 12.75 -26.71 2.30
CA PHE A 10 12.40 -26.97 3.69
C PHE A 10 11.22 -27.95 3.85
N ASP A 11 11.27 -28.76 4.89
CA ASP A 11 10.19 -29.71 5.20
C ASP A 11 8.97 -29.00 5.77
N ARG A 12 8.03 -28.63 4.89
CA ARG A 12 6.79 -27.91 5.22
C ARG A 12 5.97 -28.59 6.32
N LYS A 13 6.03 -29.93 6.45
CA LYS A 13 5.32 -30.69 7.49
C LYS A 13 5.85 -30.43 8.91
N LYS A 14 7.08 -29.95 9.03
CA LYS A 14 7.68 -29.55 10.30
C LYS A 14 7.43 -28.10 10.69
N VAL A 15 6.94 -27.31 9.75
CA VAL A 15 6.66 -25.88 9.99
C VAL A 15 5.38 -25.73 10.81
N LYS A 16 5.42 -24.89 11.82
CA LYS A 16 4.29 -24.53 12.69
C LYS A 16 3.96 -23.03 12.53
N ALA A 17 2.69 -22.70 12.65
CA ALA A 17 2.27 -21.30 12.59
C ALA A 17 2.76 -20.51 13.82
N GLY A 18 3.55 -19.49 13.58
CA GLY A 18 3.96 -18.47 14.57
C GLY A 18 3.40 -17.10 14.27
N ILE A 19 2.87 -16.93 13.05
CA ILE A 19 2.29 -15.71 12.53
C ILE A 19 0.84 -15.99 12.11
N LEU A 20 -0.10 -15.15 12.54
CA LEU A 20 -1.46 -15.12 12.03
C LEU A 20 -1.60 -13.86 11.16
N HIS A 21 -2.02 -14.01 9.90
CA HIS A 21 -2.16 -12.89 8.98
C HIS A 21 -3.62 -12.64 8.59
N PHE A 22 -4.09 -11.40 8.76
CA PHE A 22 -5.39 -10.95 8.26
C PHE A 22 -5.26 -10.28 6.89
N GLY A 23 -5.96 -10.82 5.89
CA GLY A 23 -5.98 -10.26 4.53
C GLY A 23 -4.99 -10.93 3.58
N VAL A 24 -5.24 -12.20 3.17
CA VAL A 24 -4.38 -12.98 2.25
C VAL A 24 -4.57 -12.52 0.79
N GLY A 25 -4.29 -11.22 0.55
CA GLY A 25 -4.37 -10.60 -0.77
C GLY A 25 -3.11 -10.77 -1.62
N ASN A 26 -3.10 -10.13 -2.80
CA ASN A 26 -1.97 -10.20 -3.72
C ASN A 26 -0.68 -9.64 -3.11
N PHE A 27 -0.77 -8.49 -2.42
CA PHE A 27 0.40 -7.87 -1.81
C PHE A 27 1.02 -8.78 -0.73
N HIS A 28 0.22 -9.29 0.21
CA HIS A 28 0.69 -10.21 1.23
C HIS A 28 1.40 -11.43 0.62
N ARG A 29 0.78 -12.05 -0.38
CA ARG A 29 1.31 -13.23 -1.07
C ARG A 29 2.59 -12.96 -1.85
N ALA A 30 2.76 -11.73 -2.37
CA ALA A 30 3.96 -11.32 -3.08
C ALA A 30 5.05 -10.72 -2.18
N HIS A 31 4.74 -10.36 -0.94
CA HIS A 31 5.66 -9.67 -0.03
C HIS A 31 6.01 -10.55 1.19
N LEU A 32 5.19 -10.54 2.25
CA LEU A 32 5.49 -11.25 3.49
C LEU A 32 5.64 -12.78 3.30
N GLU A 33 4.75 -13.40 2.51
CA GLU A 33 4.82 -14.84 2.22
C GLU A 33 6.11 -15.21 1.49
N PHE A 34 6.55 -14.38 0.54
CA PHE A 34 7.80 -14.61 -0.17
C PHE A 34 9.01 -14.48 0.76
N ILE A 35 9.08 -13.38 1.54
CA ILE A 35 10.12 -13.17 2.55
C ILE A 35 10.14 -14.34 3.54
N ASN A 36 8.97 -14.76 4.01
CA ASN A 36 8.87 -15.81 5.00
C ASN A 36 9.24 -17.20 4.43
N SER A 37 8.96 -17.44 3.14
CA SER A 37 9.42 -18.66 2.46
C SER A 37 10.95 -18.69 2.37
N GLN A 38 11.58 -17.57 2.05
CA GLN A 38 13.05 -17.45 2.08
C GLN A 38 13.61 -17.65 3.49
N LEU A 39 12.94 -17.12 4.52
CA LEU A 39 13.35 -17.30 5.91
C LEU A 39 13.31 -18.76 6.34
N LEU A 40 12.22 -19.48 6.04
CA LEU A 40 12.08 -20.91 6.38
C LEU A 40 13.15 -21.77 5.71
N GLU A 41 13.63 -21.36 4.54
CA GLU A 41 14.73 -22.03 3.85
C GLU A 41 16.09 -21.86 4.56
N THR A 42 16.25 -20.85 5.42
CA THR A 42 17.51 -20.60 6.12
C THR A 42 17.83 -21.66 7.20
N GLY A 43 16.83 -22.39 7.69
CA GLY A 43 17.06 -23.48 8.62
C GLY A 43 15.90 -23.83 9.55
N PRO A 44 15.98 -25.01 10.20
CA PRO A 44 14.93 -25.53 11.07
C PRO A 44 14.63 -24.67 12.32
N ASP A 45 15.54 -23.81 12.74
CA ASP A 45 15.35 -22.85 13.82
C ASP A 45 14.25 -21.82 13.51
N MET A 46 13.91 -21.63 12.21
CA MET A 46 12.83 -20.78 11.77
C MET A 46 11.49 -21.50 11.58
N TYR A 47 11.41 -22.82 11.71
CA TYR A 47 10.17 -23.59 11.45
C TYR A 47 9.02 -23.30 12.42
N GLY A 48 9.23 -22.58 13.49
CA GLY A 48 8.18 -22.03 14.36
C GLY A 48 7.52 -20.74 13.86
N TRP A 49 7.77 -20.32 12.60
CA TRP A 49 7.33 -19.06 12.05
C TRP A 49 6.54 -19.18 10.74
N GLY A 50 5.91 -20.31 10.48
CA GLY A 50 4.96 -20.46 9.37
C GLY A 50 3.79 -19.50 9.52
N ILE A 51 3.09 -19.23 8.42
CA ILE A 51 1.96 -18.30 8.36
C ILE A 51 0.64 -19.07 8.36
N CYS A 52 -0.26 -18.65 9.24
CA CYS A 52 -1.67 -18.97 9.22
C CYS A 52 -2.44 -17.78 8.65
N GLY A 53 -3.14 -17.95 7.55
CA GLY A 53 -3.95 -16.89 6.94
C GLY A 53 -5.38 -16.86 7.50
N ALA A 54 -5.90 -15.67 7.75
CA ALA A 54 -7.30 -15.41 8.11
C ALA A 54 -7.92 -14.46 7.08
N MET A 55 -8.97 -14.92 6.42
CA MET A 55 -9.77 -14.18 5.45
C MET A 55 -11.14 -13.94 6.06
N ILE A 56 -11.60 -12.69 6.14
CA ILE A 56 -12.82 -12.33 6.90
C ILE A 56 -13.89 -11.63 6.07
N LEU A 57 -13.66 -11.42 4.77
CA LEU A 57 -14.62 -10.75 3.90
C LEU A 57 -15.42 -11.76 3.06
N PRO A 58 -16.69 -11.47 2.70
CA PRO A 58 -17.50 -12.36 1.85
C PRO A 58 -16.84 -12.67 0.51
N GLN A 59 -16.23 -11.67 -0.11
CA GLN A 59 -15.55 -11.80 -1.42
C GLN A 59 -14.29 -12.66 -1.39
N ASP A 60 -13.78 -13.00 -0.22
CA ASP A 60 -12.59 -13.85 -0.06
C ASP A 60 -12.87 -15.33 -0.38
N GLU A 61 -14.15 -15.75 -0.46
CA GLU A 61 -14.55 -17.14 -0.66
C GLU A 61 -13.83 -17.80 -1.84
N ARG A 62 -13.79 -17.12 -2.97
CA ARG A 62 -13.16 -17.66 -4.17
C ARG A 62 -11.67 -17.96 -3.96
N ILE A 63 -10.93 -17.00 -3.44
CA ILE A 63 -9.48 -17.15 -3.25
C ILE A 63 -9.18 -18.13 -2.12
N TYR A 64 -10.00 -18.15 -1.06
CA TYR A 64 -9.93 -19.13 0.01
C TYR A 64 -10.04 -20.55 -0.54
N ASN A 65 -11.10 -20.84 -1.32
CA ASN A 65 -11.34 -22.18 -1.88
C ASN A 65 -10.15 -22.62 -2.78
N VAL A 66 -9.69 -21.73 -3.66
CA VAL A 66 -8.55 -22.02 -4.54
C VAL A 66 -7.29 -22.33 -3.75
N LEU A 67 -6.93 -21.50 -2.77
CA LEU A 67 -5.73 -21.73 -1.96
C LEU A 67 -5.86 -22.99 -1.09
N LYS A 68 -7.07 -23.31 -0.61
CA LYS A 68 -7.31 -24.57 0.12
C LYS A 68 -7.09 -25.80 -0.76
N GLU A 69 -7.60 -25.79 -2.00
CA GLU A 69 -7.38 -26.88 -2.97
C GLU A 69 -5.90 -27.04 -3.35
N GLN A 70 -5.15 -25.95 -3.33
CA GLN A 70 -3.71 -25.91 -3.59
C GLN A 70 -2.83 -26.12 -2.34
N ASP A 71 -3.40 -26.55 -1.22
CA ASP A 71 -2.69 -26.72 0.07
C ASP A 71 -1.93 -25.45 0.50
N GLY A 72 -2.52 -24.27 0.29
CA GLY A 72 -1.93 -22.97 0.61
C GLY A 72 -0.79 -22.54 -0.31
N GLN A 73 -0.45 -23.33 -1.34
CA GLN A 73 0.65 -23.04 -2.25
C GLN A 73 0.16 -22.32 -3.51
N TYR A 74 0.96 -21.44 -4.04
CA TYR A 74 0.71 -20.70 -5.27
C TYR A 74 2.04 -20.27 -5.91
N THR A 75 1.99 -19.76 -7.14
CA THR A 75 3.17 -19.24 -7.82
C THR A 75 3.27 -17.73 -7.71
N LEU A 76 4.47 -17.24 -7.41
CA LEU A 76 4.85 -15.85 -7.54
C LEU A 76 5.81 -15.70 -8.72
N THR A 77 5.47 -14.84 -9.66
CA THR A 77 6.38 -14.40 -10.72
C THR A 77 7.00 -13.06 -10.34
N VAL A 78 8.30 -13.05 -10.14
CA VAL A 78 9.12 -11.86 -9.91
C VAL A 78 9.55 -11.31 -11.27
N CYS A 79 9.06 -10.13 -11.60
CA CYS A 79 9.22 -9.48 -12.89
C CYS A 79 10.49 -8.61 -12.88
N GLY A 80 11.57 -9.10 -13.47
CA GLY A 80 12.85 -8.39 -13.53
C GLY A 80 12.80 -7.15 -14.40
N ARG A 81 13.45 -6.08 -13.96
CA ARG A 81 13.63 -4.82 -14.72
C ARG A 81 14.44 -5.02 -15.99
N ASP A 82 15.28 -6.03 -16.01
CA ASP A 82 16.07 -6.46 -17.18
C ASP A 82 15.28 -7.34 -18.16
N GLY A 83 14.00 -7.58 -17.88
CA GLY A 83 13.12 -8.47 -18.68
C GLY A 83 13.23 -9.95 -18.32
N ASN A 84 14.12 -10.36 -17.41
CA ASN A 84 14.24 -11.73 -16.96
C ASN A 84 13.30 -11.96 -15.77
N ASN A 85 12.31 -12.83 -15.95
CA ASN A 85 11.36 -13.17 -14.91
C ASN A 85 11.77 -14.45 -14.18
N GLU A 86 11.60 -14.46 -12.87
CA GLU A 86 11.78 -15.64 -12.04
C GLU A 86 10.43 -16.07 -11.45
N ALA A 87 10.15 -17.36 -11.41
CA ALA A 87 8.94 -17.87 -10.79
C ALA A 87 9.27 -18.76 -9.59
N TYR A 88 8.46 -18.64 -8.54
CA TYR A 88 8.62 -19.38 -7.29
C TYR A 88 7.31 -20.04 -6.90
N VAL A 89 7.36 -21.27 -6.38
CA VAL A 89 6.24 -21.83 -5.60
C VAL A 89 6.39 -21.36 -4.16
N ILE A 90 5.37 -20.70 -3.63
CA ILE A 90 5.38 -20.12 -2.27
C ILE A 90 4.69 -21.09 -1.30
N PRO A 91 5.41 -21.65 -0.29
CA PRO A 91 4.89 -22.67 0.60
C PRO A 91 4.72 -22.22 2.06
N SER A 92 4.94 -20.93 2.41
CA SER A 92 4.95 -20.46 3.80
C SER A 92 3.57 -20.34 4.44
N LEU A 93 2.48 -20.29 3.63
CA LEU A 93 1.10 -20.36 4.09
C LEU A 93 0.74 -21.81 4.41
N ILE A 94 0.83 -22.17 5.69
CA ILE A 94 0.65 -23.58 6.14
C ILE A 94 -0.76 -23.87 6.67
N GLU A 95 -1.48 -22.84 7.07
CA GLU A 95 -2.88 -22.90 7.51
C GLU A 95 -3.67 -21.75 6.88
N LEU A 96 -4.94 -21.98 6.59
CA LEU A 96 -5.82 -20.95 6.02
C LEU A 96 -7.25 -21.14 6.54
N TYR A 97 -7.86 -20.07 6.99
CA TYR A 97 -9.22 -20.02 7.51
C TYR A 97 -10.02 -18.89 6.86
N TRP A 98 -11.34 -19.12 6.71
CA TRP A 98 -12.28 -18.11 6.24
C TRP A 98 -13.36 -17.86 7.30
N GLY A 99 -13.54 -16.62 7.72
CA GLY A 99 -14.39 -16.25 8.86
C GLY A 99 -15.84 -16.68 8.74
N TYR A 100 -16.37 -16.78 7.53
CA TYR A 100 -17.74 -17.26 7.30
C TYR A 100 -17.90 -18.78 7.49
N ARG A 101 -16.82 -19.51 7.61
CA ARG A 101 -16.82 -20.97 7.82
C ARG A 101 -16.06 -21.39 9.08
N ASP A 102 -14.96 -20.72 9.35
CA ASP A 102 -13.95 -21.17 10.32
C ASP A 102 -13.77 -20.14 11.47
N GLN A 103 -14.81 -19.35 11.81
CA GLN A 103 -14.74 -18.25 12.77
C GLN A 103 -14.08 -18.66 14.10
N GLU A 104 -14.54 -19.76 14.72
CA GLU A 104 -13.99 -20.26 15.97
C GLU A 104 -12.52 -20.68 15.84
N ALA A 105 -12.11 -21.20 14.69
CA ALA A 105 -10.71 -21.57 14.45
C ALA A 105 -9.81 -20.32 14.43
N ILE A 106 -10.26 -19.22 13.81
CA ILE A 106 -9.51 -17.94 13.80
C ILE A 106 -9.40 -17.40 15.24
N LEU A 107 -10.50 -17.36 16.00
CA LEU A 107 -10.51 -16.87 17.39
C LEU A 107 -9.58 -17.67 18.29
N ASN A 108 -9.62 -19.00 18.17
CA ASN A 108 -8.76 -19.90 18.92
C ASN A 108 -7.28 -19.76 18.48
N LYS A 109 -7.02 -19.45 17.20
CA LYS A 109 -5.68 -19.21 16.71
C LYS A 109 -5.05 -17.96 17.32
N ILE A 110 -5.80 -16.86 17.52
CA ILE A 110 -5.32 -15.68 18.25
C ILE A 110 -4.96 -16.03 19.70
N ALA A 111 -5.74 -16.91 20.32
CA ALA A 111 -5.49 -17.37 21.70
C ALA A 111 -4.38 -18.42 21.82
N ASP A 112 -3.91 -18.99 20.73
CA ASP A 112 -2.84 -19.99 20.72
C ASP A 112 -1.50 -19.33 21.11
N PRO A 113 -0.80 -19.82 22.16
CA PRO A 113 0.50 -19.30 22.57
C PRO A 113 1.60 -19.46 21.50
N ALA A 114 1.44 -20.36 20.53
CA ALA A 114 2.35 -20.52 19.41
C ALA A 114 2.32 -19.30 18.48
N ILE A 115 1.18 -18.61 18.37
CA ILE A 115 1.07 -17.36 17.61
C ILE A 115 1.65 -16.23 18.43
N ARG A 116 2.72 -15.61 17.92
CA ARG A 116 3.45 -14.53 18.59
C ARG A 116 3.30 -13.19 17.88
N ILE A 117 2.89 -13.22 16.61
CA ILE A 117 2.69 -12.03 15.79
C ILE A 117 1.35 -12.18 15.03
N ILE A 118 0.55 -11.14 15.08
CA ILE A 118 -0.57 -10.93 14.14
C ILE A 118 -0.11 -9.90 13.13
N THR A 119 -0.13 -10.23 11.84
CA THR A 119 0.16 -9.30 10.76
C THR A 119 -1.11 -8.97 10.00
N MET A 120 -1.19 -7.77 9.38
CA MET A 120 -2.40 -7.32 8.70
C MET A 120 -2.08 -6.63 7.37
N THR A 121 -2.88 -6.94 6.34
CA THR A 121 -3.05 -6.14 5.13
C THR A 121 -4.54 -5.98 4.88
N ILE A 122 -5.17 -5.07 5.63
CA ILE A 122 -6.61 -4.83 5.64
C ILE A 122 -7.02 -3.56 4.88
N THR A 123 -6.05 -2.93 4.22
CA THR A 123 -6.12 -1.64 3.50
C THR A 123 -6.38 -0.44 4.43
N GLU A 124 -6.19 0.77 3.90
CA GLU A 124 -6.37 2.02 4.65
C GLU A 124 -7.80 2.16 5.20
N GLY A 125 -8.80 1.76 4.42
CA GLY A 125 -10.20 1.76 4.83
C GLY A 125 -10.52 0.78 5.96
N GLY A 126 -9.74 -0.30 6.08
CA GLY A 126 -9.91 -1.32 7.12
C GLY A 126 -9.64 -0.82 8.54
N TYR A 127 -8.95 0.32 8.69
CA TYR A 127 -8.70 0.94 10.01
C TYR A 127 -9.86 1.79 10.52
N ASN A 128 -10.93 1.95 9.75
CA ASN A 128 -12.19 2.56 10.14
C ASN A 128 -12.03 3.93 10.80
N GLN A 129 -11.21 4.80 10.19
CA GLN A 129 -10.94 6.15 10.66
C GLN A 129 -11.72 7.19 9.86
N GLU A 130 -12.23 8.20 10.57
CA GLU A 130 -12.71 9.43 9.93
C GLU A 130 -11.54 10.15 9.26
N LYS A 131 -11.63 10.42 7.97
CA LYS A 131 -10.52 10.96 7.18
C LYS A 131 -10.03 12.33 7.63
N SER A 132 -10.95 13.18 8.10
CA SER A 132 -10.63 14.55 8.51
C SER A 132 -9.92 14.64 9.86
N THR A 133 -10.22 13.71 10.78
CA THR A 133 -9.75 13.78 12.18
C THR A 133 -8.83 12.62 12.56
N GLY A 134 -8.81 11.54 11.79
CA GLY A 134 -8.13 10.30 12.14
C GLY A 134 -8.77 9.57 13.33
N ARG A 135 -9.96 10.01 13.77
CA ARG A 135 -10.68 9.39 14.88
C ARG A 135 -11.31 8.07 14.44
N PHE A 136 -11.28 7.08 15.31
CA PHE A 136 -11.98 5.81 15.08
C PHE A 136 -13.50 6.00 15.09
N MET A 137 -14.19 5.47 14.07
CA MET A 137 -15.65 5.59 13.91
C MET A 137 -16.37 4.47 14.65
N LEU A 138 -16.88 4.77 15.84
CA LEU A 138 -17.65 3.81 16.66
C LEU A 138 -19.09 3.59 16.17
N ASP A 139 -19.59 4.46 15.32
CA ASP A 139 -20.94 4.47 14.78
C ASP A 139 -21.09 3.70 13.45
N ASP A 140 -20.01 3.18 12.89
CA ASP A 140 -20.04 2.25 11.76
C ASP A 140 -20.91 1.00 12.11
N GLU A 141 -21.70 0.54 11.15
CA GLU A 141 -22.65 -0.56 11.36
C GLU A 141 -21.98 -1.87 11.81
N LYS A 142 -20.86 -2.23 11.15
CA LYS A 142 -20.12 -3.46 11.47
C LYS A 142 -19.38 -3.34 12.80
N ILE A 143 -18.88 -2.15 13.12
CA ILE A 143 -18.25 -1.88 14.41
C ILE A 143 -19.29 -1.98 15.53
N ARG A 144 -20.49 -1.39 15.36
CA ARG A 144 -21.58 -1.53 16.33
C ARG A 144 -22.03 -2.97 16.53
N HIS A 145 -22.05 -3.75 15.44
CA HIS A 145 -22.31 -5.18 15.52
C HIS A 145 -21.30 -5.86 16.46
N ASP A 146 -20.00 -5.69 16.20
CA ASP A 146 -18.95 -6.35 16.96
C ASP A 146 -18.84 -5.86 18.42
N LEU A 147 -19.22 -4.62 18.69
CA LEU A 147 -19.35 -4.11 20.06
C LEU A 147 -20.51 -4.78 20.82
N GLY A 148 -21.60 -5.08 20.11
CA GLY A 148 -22.82 -5.69 20.70
C GLY A 148 -22.77 -7.22 20.78
N ASP A 149 -22.08 -7.88 19.86
CA ASP A 149 -21.93 -9.34 19.81
C ASP A 149 -20.45 -9.76 19.63
N PRO A 150 -19.65 -9.67 20.69
CA PRO A 150 -18.22 -9.99 20.63
C PRO A 150 -17.88 -11.41 20.20
N LYS A 151 -18.83 -12.36 20.39
CA LYS A 151 -18.60 -13.77 20.07
C LYS A 151 -18.74 -14.10 18.59
N HIS A 152 -19.39 -13.23 17.82
CA HIS A 152 -19.61 -13.43 16.38
C HIS A 152 -19.08 -12.23 15.58
N PRO A 153 -17.77 -11.94 15.68
CA PRO A 153 -17.18 -10.77 15.02
C PRO A 153 -17.24 -10.86 13.49
N VAL A 154 -17.34 -9.70 12.86
CA VAL A 154 -17.34 -9.57 11.39
C VAL A 154 -16.21 -8.65 10.88
N THR A 155 -15.55 -7.90 11.79
CA THR A 155 -14.41 -7.02 11.47
C THR A 155 -13.10 -7.55 12.05
N ALA A 156 -11.97 -7.12 11.52
CA ALA A 156 -10.66 -7.42 12.11
C ALA A 156 -10.59 -6.96 13.59
N PHE A 157 -11.25 -5.85 13.91
CA PHE A 157 -11.32 -5.34 15.30
C PHE A 157 -12.01 -6.33 16.24
N GLY A 158 -13.17 -6.82 15.85
CA GLY A 158 -13.92 -7.79 16.66
C GLY A 158 -13.18 -9.12 16.80
N TYR A 159 -12.62 -9.66 15.69
CA TYR A 159 -11.83 -10.90 15.73
C TYR A 159 -10.63 -10.77 16.68
N ILE A 160 -9.86 -9.69 16.54
CA ILE A 160 -8.65 -9.49 17.34
C ILE A 160 -9.03 -9.21 18.80
N ALA A 161 -10.04 -8.40 19.08
CA ALA A 161 -10.49 -8.12 20.45
C ALA A 161 -10.95 -9.39 21.17
N GLU A 162 -11.83 -10.19 20.55
CA GLU A 162 -12.30 -11.45 21.16
C GLU A 162 -11.17 -12.47 21.30
N GLY A 163 -10.32 -12.60 20.28
CA GLY A 163 -9.16 -13.47 20.36
C GLY A 163 -8.18 -13.07 21.48
N LEU A 164 -7.93 -11.77 21.67
CA LEU A 164 -7.11 -11.25 22.76
C LEU A 164 -7.74 -11.45 24.14
N ARG A 165 -9.08 -11.37 24.23
CA ARG A 165 -9.81 -11.72 25.48
C ARG A 165 -9.58 -13.17 25.84
N ARG A 166 -9.76 -14.09 24.88
CA ARG A 166 -9.49 -15.52 25.07
C ARG A 166 -8.02 -15.77 25.45
N ARG A 167 -7.09 -15.04 24.78
CA ARG A 167 -5.66 -15.13 25.07
C ARG A 167 -5.30 -14.68 26.47
N ARG A 168 -5.87 -13.56 26.94
CA ARG A 168 -5.74 -13.07 28.32
C ARG A 168 -6.22 -14.13 29.32
N ASP A 169 -7.45 -14.65 29.11
CA ASP A 169 -8.11 -15.57 30.02
C ASP A 169 -7.37 -16.92 30.06
N ALA A 170 -6.83 -17.38 28.94
CA ALA A 170 -5.96 -18.57 28.84
C ALA A 170 -4.52 -18.35 29.33
N ARG A 171 -4.13 -17.10 29.65
CA ARG A 171 -2.75 -16.74 30.01
C ARG A 171 -1.71 -17.15 28.94
N ALA A 172 -2.07 -17.03 27.67
CA ALA A 172 -1.26 -17.46 26.52
C ALA A 172 -0.10 -16.52 26.18
N GLY A 173 0.15 -15.50 27.00
CA GLY A 173 1.31 -14.62 26.90
C GLY A 173 1.10 -13.41 25.97
N ARG A 174 2.17 -12.64 25.82
CA ARG A 174 2.23 -11.39 25.04
C ARG A 174 2.16 -11.67 23.55
N ILE A 175 1.83 -10.65 22.76
CA ILE A 175 1.71 -10.75 21.30
C ILE A 175 2.02 -9.41 20.63
N THR A 176 2.48 -9.45 19.38
CA THR A 176 2.68 -8.26 18.56
C THR A 176 1.60 -8.17 17.50
N ILE A 177 1.06 -6.99 17.26
CA ILE A 177 0.19 -6.67 16.12
C ILE A 177 1.00 -5.78 15.17
N LEU A 178 1.28 -6.28 13.98
CA LEU A 178 2.13 -5.63 12.98
C LEU A 178 1.32 -5.32 11.73
N SER A 179 1.03 -4.06 11.51
CA SER A 179 0.45 -3.59 10.26
C SER A 179 1.49 -3.67 9.13
N CYS A 180 1.08 -4.21 7.99
CA CYS A 180 1.83 -4.21 6.73
C CYS A 180 1.06 -3.43 5.64
N ASP A 181 0.17 -2.52 6.06
CA ASP A 181 -0.57 -1.64 5.17
C ASP A 181 0.24 -0.39 4.81
N ASN A 182 -0.09 0.19 3.67
CA ASN A 182 0.57 1.39 3.15
C ASN A 182 0.02 2.66 3.81
N LEU A 183 0.22 2.79 5.11
CA LEU A 183 -0.15 3.94 5.93
C LEU A 183 1.09 4.50 6.62
N GLN A 184 1.15 5.82 6.74
CA GLN A 184 2.16 6.47 7.56
C GLN A 184 1.92 6.13 9.03
N HIS A 185 2.98 5.74 9.76
CA HIS A 185 2.89 5.28 11.15
C HIS A 185 1.77 4.24 11.35
N ASN A 186 1.82 3.19 10.53
CA ASN A 186 0.78 2.16 10.47
C ASN A 186 0.59 1.40 11.79
N GLY A 187 1.68 1.16 12.55
CA GLY A 187 1.63 0.57 13.88
C GLY A 187 0.95 1.48 14.91
N ASP A 188 1.25 2.79 14.88
CA ASP A 188 0.58 3.77 15.75
C ASP A 188 -0.91 3.89 15.41
N THR A 189 -1.24 3.84 14.12
CA THR A 189 -2.63 3.82 13.64
C THR A 189 -3.34 2.57 14.14
N ALA A 190 -2.73 1.40 13.99
CA ALA A 190 -3.27 0.14 14.54
C ALA A 190 -3.47 0.24 16.06
N ARG A 191 -2.46 0.69 16.80
CA ARG A 191 -2.54 0.86 18.26
C ARG A 191 -3.71 1.76 18.65
N ARG A 192 -3.84 2.93 18.02
CA ARG A 192 -4.90 3.89 18.30
C ARG A 192 -6.30 3.32 18.03
N THR A 193 -6.49 2.72 16.87
CA THR A 193 -7.81 2.21 16.43
C THR A 193 -8.23 0.96 17.21
N PHE A 194 -7.35 -0.02 17.39
CA PHE A 194 -7.64 -1.20 18.20
C PHE A 194 -7.86 -0.86 19.66
N THR A 195 -7.09 0.08 20.23
CA THR A 195 -7.30 0.53 21.60
C THR A 195 -8.68 1.21 21.74
N ALA A 196 -9.06 2.10 20.82
CA ALA A 196 -10.36 2.77 20.86
C ALA A 196 -11.53 1.78 20.78
N PHE A 197 -11.47 0.79 19.89
CA PHE A 197 -12.47 -0.26 19.79
C PHE A 197 -12.56 -1.09 21.10
N ILE A 198 -11.42 -1.55 21.61
CA ILE A 198 -11.35 -2.41 22.80
C ILE A 198 -11.80 -1.64 24.05
N GLU A 199 -11.42 -0.35 24.19
CA GLU A 199 -11.88 0.49 25.31
C GLU A 199 -13.40 0.68 25.31
N ALA A 200 -14.02 0.78 24.13
CA ALA A 200 -15.47 0.88 24.00
C ALA A 200 -16.19 -0.42 24.37
N GLN A 201 -15.53 -1.58 24.21
CA GLN A 201 -16.11 -2.90 24.46
C GLN A 201 -15.79 -3.46 25.86
N ASP A 202 -14.52 -3.37 26.30
CA ASP A 202 -13.99 -4.01 27.51
C ASP A 202 -12.80 -3.23 28.07
N LYS A 203 -13.02 -2.43 29.11
CA LYS A 203 -11.98 -1.59 29.73
C LYS A 203 -10.87 -2.42 30.39
N ASP A 204 -11.18 -3.59 30.91
CA ASP A 204 -10.17 -4.47 31.54
C ASP A 204 -9.28 -5.10 30.49
N LEU A 205 -9.81 -5.44 29.31
CA LEU A 205 -9.03 -5.89 28.18
C LEU A 205 -8.13 -4.75 27.65
N ALA A 206 -8.65 -3.52 27.60
CA ALA A 206 -7.85 -2.36 27.17
C ALA A 206 -6.69 -2.08 28.15
N ALA A 207 -6.91 -2.26 29.44
CA ALA A 207 -5.84 -2.16 30.44
C ALA A 207 -4.77 -3.25 30.26
N TRP A 208 -5.20 -4.49 30.01
CA TRP A 208 -4.31 -5.61 29.74
C TRP A 208 -3.49 -5.40 28.46
N LEU A 209 -4.10 -4.84 27.41
CA LEU A 209 -3.45 -4.57 26.11
C LEU A 209 -2.18 -3.73 26.26
N LYS A 210 -2.19 -2.67 27.12
CA LYS A 210 -1.07 -1.74 27.33
C LYS A 210 0.24 -2.42 27.72
N GLY A 211 0.18 -3.53 28.46
CA GLY A 211 1.38 -4.25 28.92
C GLY A 211 1.72 -5.52 28.15
N ASN A 212 0.81 -5.98 27.27
CA ASN A 212 0.89 -7.30 26.66
C ASN A 212 0.92 -7.28 25.14
N VAL A 213 0.59 -6.16 24.50
CA VAL A 213 0.56 -6.04 23.04
C VAL A 213 1.46 -4.91 22.59
N THR A 214 2.32 -5.16 21.60
CA THR A 214 3.10 -4.13 20.93
C THR A 214 2.60 -3.91 19.51
N PHE A 215 2.83 -2.70 18.99
CA PHE A 215 2.41 -2.25 17.67
C PHE A 215 3.58 -1.56 16.97
N PRO A 216 4.58 -2.29 16.47
CA PRO A 216 5.67 -1.68 15.73
C PRO A 216 5.15 -1.05 14.43
N ASN A 217 5.70 0.11 14.05
CA ASN A 217 5.51 0.65 12.72
C ASN A 217 6.33 -0.15 11.70
N SER A 218 5.86 -0.19 10.47
CA SER A 218 6.60 -0.79 9.36
C SER A 218 6.41 -0.04 8.05
N MET A 219 7.43 -0.03 7.22
CA MET A 219 7.36 0.47 5.86
C MET A 219 7.53 -0.70 4.91
N VAL A 220 6.52 -0.94 4.07
CA VAL A 220 6.51 -1.99 3.05
C VAL A 220 6.56 -1.36 1.66
N ASP A 221 7.35 -1.94 0.76
CA ASP A 221 7.44 -1.46 -0.63
C ASP A 221 7.68 -2.63 -1.60
N ARG A 222 6.72 -2.86 -2.45
CA ARG A 222 6.77 -3.71 -3.64
C ARG A 222 5.58 -3.40 -4.55
N ILE A 223 5.80 -3.09 -5.81
CA ILE A 223 4.71 -2.95 -6.78
C ILE A 223 4.15 -4.35 -7.08
N THR A 224 2.89 -4.54 -6.71
CA THR A 224 2.16 -5.80 -6.90
C THR A 224 0.82 -5.50 -7.56
N PRO A 225 0.69 -5.65 -8.87
CA PRO A 225 -0.56 -5.42 -9.57
C PRO A 225 -1.65 -6.43 -9.19
N ALA A 226 -2.90 -6.05 -9.38
CA ALA A 226 -4.01 -7.00 -9.28
C ALA A 226 -3.91 -8.05 -10.40
N THR A 227 -4.00 -9.33 -10.05
CA THR A 227 -3.97 -10.43 -11.02
C THR A 227 -5.35 -10.61 -11.63
N LYS A 228 -5.49 -10.32 -12.92
CA LYS A 228 -6.72 -10.49 -13.70
C LYS A 228 -6.80 -11.88 -14.33
N PRO A 229 -7.96 -12.32 -14.81
CA PRO A 229 -8.09 -13.63 -15.46
C PRO A 229 -7.14 -13.86 -16.64
N GLU A 230 -6.84 -12.81 -17.42
CA GLU A 230 -5.84 -12.87 -18.51
C GLU A 230 -4.43 -13.06 -17.97
N ASP A 231 -4.09 -12.48 -16.82
CA ASP A 231 -2.80 -12.66 -16.16
C ASP A 231 -2.63 -14.09 -15.66
N VAL A 232 -3.68 -14.69 -15.10
CA VAL A 232 -3.66 -16.10 -14.68
C VAL A 232 -3.29 -17.00 -15.86
N LYS A 233 -3.91 -16.78 -17.02
CA LYS A 233 -3.61 -17.55 -18.24
C LYS A 233 -2.17 -17.31 -18.70
N ARG A 234 -1.74 -16.06 -18.76
CA ARG A 234 -0.40 -15.66 -19.19
C ARG A 234 0.69 -16.26 -18.29
N LEU A 235 0.54 -16.09 -16.97
CA LEU A 235 1.51 -16.59 -15.97
C LEU A 235 1.61 -18.12 -16.01
N ASN A 236 0.48 -18.82 -16.09
CA ASN A 236 0.48 -20.27 -16.21
C ASN A 236 1.14 -20.77 -17.50
N ALA A 237 0.87 -20.10 -18.62
CA ALA A 237 1.52 -20.44 -19.88
C ALA A 237 3.03 -20.20 -19.83
N GLN A 238 3.46 -19.10 -19.24
CA GLN A 238 4.86 -18.73 -19.08
C GLN A 238 5.61 -19.72 -18.17
N ASN A 239 5.00 -20.11 -17.05
CA ASN A 239 5.63 -20.92 -16.02
C ASN A 239 5.36 -22.45 -16.20
N GLY A 240 4.50 -22.83 -17.15
CA GLY A 240 4.07 -24.22 -17.31
C GLY A 240 3.35 -24.77 -16.07
N THR A 241 2.54 -23.93 -15.41
CA THR A 241 1.79 -24.25 -14.18
C THR A 241 0.28 -24.31 -14.45
N ARG A 242 -0.47 -24.75 -13.45
CA ARG A 242 -1.95 -24.75 -13.44
C ARG A 242 -2.48 -24.07 -12.17
N ASP A 243 -1.81 -23.03 -11.75
CA ASP A 243 -2.16 -22.29 -10.56
C ASP A 243 -3.40 -21.40 -10.82
N MET A 244 -4.40 -21.51 -9.98
CA MET A 244 -5.63 -20.70 -10.08
C MET A 244 -5.56 -19.40 -9.28
N ALA A 245 -4.46 -19.20 -8.51
CA ALA A 245 -4.22 -18.03 -7.72
C ALA A 245 -2.78 -17.46 -7.87
N PRO A 246 -2.19 -17.45 -9.08
CA PRO A 246 -0.84 -16.92 -9.25
C PRO A 246 -0.82 -15.43 -8.93
N VAL A 247 0.31 -14.95 -8.46
CA VAL A 247 0.59 -13.51 -8.30
C VAL A 247 1.86 -13.13 -9.04
N TYR A 248 1.99 -11.85 -9.38
CA TYR A 248 3.22 -11.30 -9.92
C TYR A 248 3.53 -9.96 -9.27
N ALA A 249 4.81 -9.65 -9.19
CA ALA A 249 5.31 -8.43 -8.59
C ALA A 249 6.64 -8.03 -9.23
N GLU A 250 7.05 -6.79 -9.03
CA GLU A 250 8.39 -6.34 -9.41
C GLU A 250 9.50 -7.10 -8.67
N ASP A 251 10.73 -6.96 -9.17
CA ASP A 251 11.93 -7.52 -8.53
C ASP A 251 12.38 -6.76 -7.28
N PHE A 252 12.02 -5.47 -7.16
CA PHE A 252 12.28 -4.71 -5.95
C PHE A 252 11.38 -5.17 -4.80
N ILE A 253 11.95 -5.33 -3.63
CA ILE A 253 11.24 -5.60 -2.38
C ILE A 253 11.96 -4.91 -1.23
N GLN A 254 11.21 -4.17 -0.42
CA GLN A 254 11.74 -3.59 0.81
C GLN A 254 10.73 -3.75 1.95
N TRP A 255 11.24 -4.08 3.12
CA TRP A 255 10.49 -4.11 4.37
C TRP A 255 11.37 -3.58 5.48
N VAL A 256 10.93 -2.49 6.10
CA VAL A 256 11.58 -1.90 7.27
C VAL A 256 10.62 -1.98 8.43
N VAL A 257 11.06 -2.45 9.58
CA VAL A 257 10.21 -2.71 10.75
C VAL A 257 10.88 -2.16 12.01
N GLU A 258 10.12 -1.51 12.87
CA GLU A 258 10.59 -1.17 14.22
C GLU A 258 10.80 -2.44 15.06
N ASP A 259 11.96 -2.57 15.71
CA ASP A 259 12.29 -3.77 16.49
C ASP A 259 11.64 -3.75 17.89
N ASN A 260 10.30 -3.73 17.91
CA ASN A 260 9.49 -3.67 19.11
C ASN A 260 8.48 -4.84 19.17
N PHE A 261 8.98 -6.03 19.48
CA PHE A 261 8.19 -7.25 19.51
C PHE A 261 7.97 -7.76 20.92
N ALA A 262 6.70 -8.05 21.28
CA ALA A 262 6.31 -8.43 22.64
C ALA A 262 6.72 -9.86 23.04
N ALA A 263 6.81 -10.79 22.07
CA ALA A 263 7.03 -12.22 22.29
C ALA A 263 8.14 -12.80 21.39
N GLY A 264 9.12 -11.97 21.02
CA GLY A 264 10.13 -12.31 20.05
C GLY A 264 9.63 -12.28 18.61
N ARG A 265 10.57 -12.36 17.67
CA ARG A 265 10.30 -12.30 16.23
C ARG A 265 11.18 -13.29 15.46
N PRO A 266 10.84 -13.63 14.21
CA PRO A 266 11.72 -14.37 13.33
C PRO A 266 12.95 -13.54 12.95
N ALA A 267 14.04 -14.22 12.59
CA ALA A 267 15.28 -13.58 12.15
C ALA A 267 15.16 -13.11 10.68
N TRP A 268 14.18 -12.25 10.38
CA TRP A 268 13.89 -11.74 9.04
C TRP A 268 15.07 -10.96 8.42
N GLU A 269 15.99 -10.43 9.24
CA GLU A 269 17.23 -9.81 8.78
C GLU A 269 18.10 -10.78 7.96
N ARG A 270 17.99 -12.08 8.15
CA ARG A 270 18.70 -13.09 7.33
C ARG A 270 18.28 -13.09 5.86
N VAL A 271 17.12 -12.50 5.57
CA VAL A 271 16.54 -12.44 4.22
C VAL A 271 16.25 -11.01 3.76
N GLY A 272 16.94 -10.04 4.37
CA GLY A 272 16.99 -8.66 3.88
C GLY A 272 15.95 -7.71 4.49
N VAL A 273 15.16 -8.12 5.49
CA VAL A 273 14.30 -7.19 6.23
C VAL A 273 15.17 -6.27 7.08
N GLN A 274 14.91 -4.98 7.03
CA GLN A 274 15.64 -3.97 7.78
C GLN A 274 14.93 -3.71 9.12
N PHE A 275 15.68 -3.70 10.22
CA PHE A 275 15.16 -3.31 11.52
C PHE A 275 15.70 -1.95 11.93
N THR A 276 14.85 -1.13 12.53
CA THR A 276 15.16 0.23 13.00
C THR A 276 14.44 0.51 14.30
N ASP A 277 14.87 1.58 14.98
CA ASP A 277 14.14 2.12 16.14
C ASP A 277 12.99 3.07 15.71
N ASP A 278 13.05 3.60 14.47
CA ASP A 278 12.09 4.54 13.91
C ASP A 278 12.04 4.41 12.37
N VAL A 279 10.85 4.18 11.81
CA VAL A 279 10.64 4.04 10.37
C VAL A 279 10.39 5.36 9.65
N THR A 280 10.27 6.48 10.37
CA THR A 280 9.79 7.77 9.84
C THR A 280 10.57 8.24 8.62
N ASP A 281 11.90 8.15 8.63
CA ASP A 281 12.71 8.60 7.49
C ASP A 281 12.50 7.72 6.26
N PHE A 282 12.33 6.40 6.44
CA PHE A 282 12.01 5.47 5.35
C PHE A 282 10.62 5.72 4.76
N GLU A 283 9.63 5.98 5.61
CA GLU A 283 8.28 6.35 5.18
C GLU A 283 8.31 7.67 4.40
N ASN A 284 8.96 8.71 4.92
CA ASN A 284 9.08 10.00 4.25
C ASN A 284 9.78 9.89 2.90
N MET A 285 10.86 9.11 2.81
CA MET A 285 11.56 8.85 1.56
C MET A 285 10.62 8.20 0.53
N LYS A 286 9.95 7.13 0.92
CA LYS A 286 9.01 6.42 0.04
C LYS A 286 7.83 7.30 -0.39
N LEU A 287 7.15 7.96 0.55
CA LEU A 287 5.97 8.79 0.27
C LEU A 287 6.32 9.96 -0.64
N SER A 288 7.45 10.62 -0.37
CA SER A 288 7.86 11.82 -1.09
C SER A 288 8.52 11.55 -2.43
N LEU A 289 9.32 10.48 -2.56
CA LEU A 289 10.01 10.15 -3.81
C LEU A 289 9.22 9.17 -4.68
N LEU A 290 8.73 8.06 -4.14
CA LEU A 290 7.99 7.08 -4.94
C LEU A 290 6.53 7.52 -5.17
N ASN A 291 5.76 7.71 -4.09
CA ASN A 291 4.32 7.94 -4.21
C ASN A 291 4.00 9.31 -4.84
N ALA A 292 4.73 10.36 -4.45
CA ALA A 292 4.55 11.68 -5.06
C ALA A 292 4.94 11.69 -6.54
N SER A 293 6.00 10.97 -6.95
CA SER A 293 6.39 10.86 -8.35
C SER A 293 5.38 10.06 -9.17
N HIS A 294 4.76 9.03 -8.61
CA HIS A 294 3.62 8.35 -9.25
C HIS A 294 2.46 9.31 -9.48
N THR A 295 2.11 10.13 -8.49
CA THR A 295 1.08 11.16 -8.63
C THR A 295 1.47 12.21 -9.66
N LEU A 296 2.74 12.65 -9.67
CA LEU A 296 3.24 13.65 -10.61
C LEU A 296 3.14 13.18 -12.07
N LEU A 297 3.55 11.94 -12.35
CA LEU A 297 3.55 11.43 -13.72
C LEU A 297 2.15 11.03 -14.21
N SER A 298 1.21 10.69 -13.32
CA SER A 298 -0.03 10.01 -13.68
C SER A 298 -0.94 10.86 -14.57
N TYR A 299 -1.34 12.04 -14.11
CA TYR A 299 -2.30 12.89 -14.83
C TYR A 299 -1.74 13.44 -16.16
N PRO A 300 -0.49 14.00 -16.20
CA PRO A 300 0.10 14.43 -17.45
C PRO A 300 0.24 13.30 -18.47
N SER A 301 0.70 12.13 -18.03
CA SER A 301 0.88 10.97 -18.92
C SER A 301 -0.47 10.44 -19.42
N PHE A 302 -1.48 10.36 -18.55
CA PHE A 302 -2.82 9.90 -18.95
C PHE A 302 -3.44 10.84 -19.99
N LEU A 303 -3.38 12.14 -19.73
CA LEU A 303 -3.87 13.17 -20.66
C LEU A 303 -3.12 13.13 -21.98
N SER A 304 -1.82 12.88 -21.98
CA SER A 304 -1.01 12.74 -23.19
C SER A 304 -1.27 11.42 -23.97
N GLY A 305 -2.15 10.56 -23.45
CA GLY A 305 -2.58 9.36 -24.13
C GLY A 305 -1.89 8.07 -23.71
N TYR A 306 -0.94 8.11 -22.80
CA TYR A 306 -0.36 6.89 -22.21
C TYR A 306 -1.39 6.19 -21.31
N ARG A 307 -1.33 4.87 -21.25
CA ARG A 307 -2.21 4.08 -20.38
C ARG A 307 -1.43 3.21 -19.40
N LYS A 308 -0.15 2.97 -19.67
CA LYS A 308 0.74 2.21 -18.82
C LYS A 308 1.92 3.06 -18.35
N VAL A 309 2.37 2.80 -17.13
CA VAL A 309 3.47 3.56 -16.50
C VAL A 309 4.76 3.37 -17.26
N ASP A 310 5.08 2.13 -17.65
CA ASP A 310 6.28 1.82 -18.41
C ASP A 310 6.27 2.50 -19.80
N GLU A 311 5.13 2.59 -20.48
CA GLU A 311 5.03 3.31 -21.75
C GLU A 311 5.37 4.79 -21.57
N ALA A 312 4.84 5.44 -20.54
CA ALA A 312 5.15 6.84 -20.22
C ALA A 312 6.63 7.03 -19.86
N MET A 313 7.20 6.11 -19.07
CA MET A 313 8.58 6.17 -18.62
C MET A 313 9.63 5.77 -19.68
N HIS A 314 9.20 5.40 -20.89
CA HIS A 314 10.07 5.31 -22.08
C HIS A 314 10.07 6.59 -22.91
N ASP A 315 9.28 7.59 -22.54
CA ASP A 315 9.35 8.94 -23.11
C ASP A 315 10.34 9.78 -22.29
N GLU A 316 11.42 10.20 -22.92
CA GLU A 316 12.47 10.99 -22.26
C GLU A 316 11.96 12.28 -21.61
N ARG A 317 10.87 12.86 -22.12
CA ARG A 317 10.25 14.08 -21.57
C ARG A 317 9.66 13.80 -20.21
N ILE A 318 8.92 12.68 -20.06
CA ILE A 318 8.36 12.25 -18.78
C ILE A 318 9.47 11.88 -17.81
N VAL A 319 10.49 11.14 -18.25
CA VAL A 319 11.65 10.78 -17.41
C VAL A 319 12.35 12.01 -16.86
N ARG A 320 12.65 13.01 -17.73
CA ARG A 320 13.27 14.27 -17.30
C ARG A 320 12.40 15.05 -16.32
N PHE A 321 11.10 15.08 -16.55
CA PHE A 321 10.14 15.74 -15.67
C PHE A 321 10.12 15.10 -14.27
N VAL A 322 9.98 13.78 -14.20
CA VAL A 322 9.98 13.02 -12.95
C VAL A 322 11.33 13.15 -12.23
N ARG A 323 12.44 13.04 -12.96
CA ARG A 323 13.79 13.16 -12.38
C ARG A 323 14.01 14.56 -11.80
N ALA A 324 13.65 15.61 -12.54
CA ALA A 324 13.78 16.98 -12.06
C ALA A 324 12.95 17.27 -10.82
N PHE A 325 11.74 16.69 -10.72
CA PHE A 325 10.91 16.76 -9.51
C PHE A 325 11.61 16.10 -8.32
N MET A 326 12.09 14.87 -8.48
CA MET A 326 12.81 14.16 -7.42
C MET A 326 14.02 14.96 -6.94
N ASP A 327 14.83 15.48 -7.85
CA ASP A 327 16.11 16.14 -7.54
C ASP A 327 15.93 17.54 -6.96
N LYS A 328 15.07 18.36 -7.57
CA LYS A 328 14.98 19.80 -7.29
C LYS A 328 13.89 20.14 -6.26
N ASP A 329 12.76 19.41 -6.32
CA ASP A 329 11.59 19.77 -5.52
C ASP A 329 11.52 18.95 -4.25
N ILE A 330 11.89 17.67 -4.29
CA ILE A 330 11.65 16.74 -3.19
C ILE A 330 12.90 16.45 -2.36
N THR A 331 14.03 16.10 -2.98
CA THR A 331 15.26 15.72 -2.26
C THR A 331 15.69 16.75 -1.20
N PRO A 332 15.55 18.09 -1.40
CA PRO A 332 15.87 19.06 -0.35
C PRO A 332 15.08 18.93 0.95
N TYR A 333 13.96 18.22 0.93
CA TYR A 333 13.03 18.08 2.06
C TYR A 333 12.97 16.66 2.64
N VAL A 334 13.70 15.72 2.05
CA VAL A 334 13.69 14.32 2.46
C VAL A 334 15.06 13.98 3.08
N PRO A 335 15.13 13.76 4.40
CA PRO A 335 16.36 13.25 4.99
C PRO A 335 16.64 11.84 4.46
N ALA A 336 17.91 11.53 4.20
CA ALA A 336 18.29 10.19 3.83
C ALA A 336 18.18 9.28 5.07
N PRO A 337 17.44 8.16 4.99
CA PRO A 337 17.47 7.16 6.03
C PRO A 337 18.89 6.63 6.23
N LYS A 338 19.18 6.12 7.41
CA LYS A 338 20.50 5.55 7.72
C LYS A 338 20.88 4.50 6.68
N ASP A 339 22.11 4.54 6.24
CA ASP A 339 22.70 3.60 5.27
C ASP A 339 21.96 3.56 3.89
N THR A 340 21.29 4.67 3.52
CA THR A 340 20.57 4.79 2.27
C THR A 340 21.18 5.87 1.38
N ASP A 341 21.52 5.52 0.12
CA ASP A 341 21.89 6.46 -0.92
C ASP A 341 20.63 6.92 -1.68
N LEU A 342 20.24 8.19 -1.50
CA LEU A 342 19.06 8.75 -2.18
C LEU A 342 19.23 8.82 -3.69
N GLU A 343 20.46 8.95 -4.18
CA GLU A 343 20.73 8.99 -5.63
C GLU A 343 20.50 7.62 -6.26
N GLU A 344 21.01 6.57 -5.64
CA GLU A 344 20.76 5.18 -6.03
C GLU A 344 19.26 4.84 -5.92
N TYR A 345 18.61 5.29 -4.85
CA TYR A 345 17.15 5.08 -4.66
C TYR A 345 16.33 5.73 -5.79
N LYS A 346 16.61 6.99 -6.15
CA LYS A 346 15.94 7.69 -7.24
C LYS A 346 16.17 7.01 -8.59
N GLN A 347 17.39 6.57 -8.87
CA GLN A 347 17.69 5.83 -10.09
C GLN A 347 16.90 4.51 -10.14
N THR A 348 16.86 3.80 -9.04
CA THR A 348 16.06 2.57 -8.88
C THR A 348 14.57 2.84 -9.14
N LEU A 349 14.02 3.97 -8.66
CA LEU A 349 12.63 4.33 -8.92
C LEU A 349 12.34 4.53 -10.41
N ILE A 350 13.21 5.23 -11.14
CA ILE A 350 13.07 5.41 -12.60
C ILE A 350 13.04 4.05 -13.31
N GLU A 351 13.92 3.14 -12.93
CA GLU A 351 13.99 1.79 -13.51
C GLU A 351 12.74 0.95 -13.17
N ARG A 352 12.27 1.03 -11.92
CA ARG A 352 11.03 0.36 -11.47
C ARG A 352 9.82 0.83 -12.27
N PHE A 353 9.68 2.14 -12.47
CA PHE A 353 8.58 2.72 -13.24
C PHE A 353 8.64 2.34 -14.71
N ALA A 354 9.83 2.19 -15.26
CA ALA A 354 10.05 1.77 -16.65
C ALA A 354 9.91 0.23 -16.87
N ASN A 355 9.64 -0.55 -15.84
CA ASN A 355 9.58 -2.02 -15.91
C ASN A 355 8.40 -2.51 -16.76
N ARG A 356 8.68 -2.95 -18.00
CA ARG A 356 7.68 -3.45 -18.97
C ARG A 356 7.01 -4.74 -18.54
N THR A 357 7.63 -5.53 -17.68
CA THR A 357 7.10 -6.83 -17.26
C THR A 357 6.06 -6.70 -16.14
N VAL A 358 6.13 -5.63 -15.34
CA VAL A 358 5.09 -5.23 -14.37
C VAL A 358 3.95 -4.51 -15.07
N SER A 359 4.28 -3.55 -15.93
CA SER A 359 3.33 -2.83 -16.80
C SER A 359 2.08 -2.31 -16.07
N ASP A 360 2.31 -1.53 -15.01
CA ASP A 360 1.24 -0.99 -14.17
C ASP A 360 0.36 0.02 -14.93
N GLN A 361 -0.91 0.10 -14.56
CA GLN A 361 -1.89 0.97 -15.23
C GLN A 361 -1.85 2.39 -14.66
N ILE A 362 -1.71 3.40 -15.50
CA ILE A 362 -1.75 4.81 -15.09
C ILE A 362 -3.12 5.16 -14.46
N ALA A 363 -4.21 4.59 -14.95
CA ALA A 363 -5.54 4.79 -14.37
C ALA A 363 -5.59 4.44 -12.87
N ARG A 364 -4.86 3.39 -12.43
CA ARG A 364 -4.74 3.04 -11.01
C ARG A 364 -4.02 4.14 -10.21
N LEU A 365 -3.07 4.83 -10.82
CA LEU A 365 -2.37 5.95 -10.19
C LEU A 365 -3.26 7.20 -10.13
N CYS A 366 -4.11 7.43 -11.14
CA CYS A 366 -5.07 8.54 -11.18
C CYS A 366 -6.26 8.33 -10.24
N PHE A 367 -6.59 7.08 -9.92
CA PHE A 367 -7.66 6.74 -8.97
C PHE A 367 -7.36 7.31 -7.59
N ASP A 368 -8.40 7.82 -6.91
CA ASP A 368 -8.30 8.29 -5.52
C ASP A 368 -7.31 9.47 -5.32
N GLY A 369 -7.32 10.43 -6.23
CA GLY A 369 -6.47 11.62 -6.12
C GLY A 369 -6.74 12.43 -4.86
N VAL A 370 -8.02 12.53 -4.45
CA VAL A 370 -8.43 13.29 -3.25
C VAL A 370 -7.72 12.83 -1.98
N SER A 371 -7.51 11.53 -1.79
CA SER A 371 -6.78 11.04 -0.61
C SER A 371 -5.25 11.01 -0.79
N LYS A 372 -4.76 11.00 -2.03
CA LYS A 372 -3.32 10.95 -2.32
C LYS A 372 -2.61 12.30 -2.19
N PHE A 373 -3.21 13.38 -2.71
CA PHE A 373 -2.58 14.71 -2.67
C PHE A 373 -2.21 15.16 -1.26
N PRO A 374 -3.10 15.07 -0.24
CA PRO A 374 -2.77 15.48 1.13
C PRO A 374 -1.58 14.76 1.74
N VAL A 375 -1.38 13.50 1.34
CA VAL A 375 -0.33 12.63 1.93
C VAL A 375 0.98 12.72 1.14
N TYR A 376 0.93 12.75 -0.19
CA TYR A 376 2.13 12.60 -1.02
C TYR A 376 2.68 13.93 -1.52
N VAL A 377 1.83 14.89 -1.86
CA VAL A 377 2.24 16.12 -2.55
C VAL A 377 2.22 17.34 -1.61
N MET A 378 1.11 17.54 -0.89
CA MET A 378 0.90 18.75 -0.09
C MET A 378 1.96 19.00 0.98
N PRO A 379 2.47 17.99 1.73
CA PRO A 379 3.45 18.24 2.79
C PRO A 379 4.74 18.93 2.29
N ASN A 380 5.23 18.51 1.12
CA ASN A 380 6.42 19.14 0.53
C ASN A 380 6.09 20.43 -0.23
N LEU A 381 4.94 20.51 -0.90
CA LEU A 381 4.48 21.75 -1.53
C LEU A 381 4.38 22.91 -0.54
N ILE A 382 3.82 22.69 0.64
CA ILE A 382 3.73 23.70 1.71
C ILE A 382 5.13 24.20 2.10
N LYS A 383 6.10 23.31 2.24
CA LYS A 383 7.49 23.68 2.54
C LYS A 383 8.12 24.47 1.40
N MET A 384 7.89 24.05 0.14
CA MET A 384 8.40 24.74 -1.04
C MET A 384 7.84 26.18 -1.16
N ILE A 385 6.54 26.37 -0.92
CA ILE A 385 5.90 27.69 -0.91
C ILE A 385 6.54 28.57 0.18
N ARG A 386 6.63 28.08 1.41
CA ARG A 386 7.24 28.80 2.54
C ARG A 386 8.69 29.22 2.24
N ASP A 387 9.46 28.36 1.59
CA ASP A 387 10.88 28.56 1.34
C ASP A 387 11.15 29.29 -0.01
N GLY A 388 10.09 29.74 -0.71
CA GLY A 388 10.19 30.49 -1.97
C GLY A 388 10.86 29.73 -3.11
N LYS A 389 10.63 28.40 -3.18
CA LYS A 389 11.22 27.52 -4.20
C LYS A 389 10.49 27.62 -5.55
N ASP A 390 11.11 27.04 -6.57
CA ASP A 390 10.46 26.85 -7.87
C ASP A 390 9.27 25.91 -7.74
N LEU A 391 8.07 26.36 -8.10
CA LEU A 391 6.81 25.62 -7.99
C LEU A 391 6.31 25.07 -9.33
N THR A 392 7.07 25.28 -10.40
CA THR A 392 6.67 25.01 -11.78
C THR A 392 6.10 23.62 -12.01
N ARG A 393 6.79 22.58 -11.52
CA ARG A 393 6.38 21.18 -11.74
C ARG A 393 5.10 20.81 -10.96
N VAL A 394 4.97 21.31 -9.74
CA VAL A 394 3.79 21.00 -8.91
C VAL A 394 2.58 21.83 -9.35
N THR A 395 2.76 23.08 -9.76
CA THR A 395 1.65 23.90 -10.32
C THR A 395 1.15 23.31 -11.63
N TYR A 396 2.05 22.82 -12.50
CA TYR A 396 1.67 22.09 -13.70
C TYR A 396 0.91 20.78 -13.37
N LEU A 397 1.34 20.03 -12.38
CA LEU A 397 0.62 18.84 -11.90
C LEU A 397 -0.83 19.19 -11.50
N LEU A 398 -1.03 20.24 -10.69
CA LEU A 398 -2.37 20.63 -10.27
C LEU A 398 -3.25 21.10 -11.44
N ALA A 399 -2.67 21.79 -12.42
CA ALA A 399 -3.38 22.18 -13.64
C ALA A 399 -3.78 20.96 -14.49
N ALA A 400 -2.90 19.95 -14.61
CA ALA A 400 -3.20 18.69 -15.27
C ALA A 400 -4.28 17.88 -14.51
N TYR A 401 -4.21 17.83 -13.17
CA TYR A 401 -5.25 17.20 -12.35
C TYR A 401 -6.61 17.85 -12.54
N ARG A 402 -6.67 19.20 -12.55
CA ARG A 402 -7.89 19.92 -12.88
C ARG A 402 -8.43 19.58 -14.28
N HIS A 403 -7.56 19.56 -15.28
CA HIS A 403 -7.97 19.23 -16.65
C HIS A 403 -8.56 17.82 -16.73
N TYR A 404 -7.92 16.86 -16.08
CA TYR A 404 -8.37 15.46 -15.96
C TYR A 404 -9.77 15.39 -15.33
N LEU A 405 -9.98 16.06 -14.16
CA LEU A 405 -11.24 16.03 -13.43
C LEU A 405 -12.37 16.82 -14.09
N LYS A 406 -12.06 17.86 -14.86
CA LYS A 406 -13.08 18.75 -15.44
C LYS A 406 -13.56 18.33 -16.83
N TYR A 407 -12.63 17.91 -17.70
CA TYR A 407 -12.96 17.77 -19.13
C TYR A 407 -13.19 16.33 -19.58
N HIS A 408 -12.65 15.35 -18.86
CA HIS A 408 -12.82 13.92 -19.16
C HIS A 408 -12.43 13.54 -20.59
N ILE A 409 -11.43 14.22 -21.14
CA ILE A 409 -10.93 14.01 -22.50
C ILE A 409 -9.41 14.15 -22.52
N ASP A 410 -8.72 13.28 -23.24
CA ASP A 410 -7.26 13.32 -23.40
C ASP A 410 -6.84 14.16 -24.63
N ASP A 411 -5.54 14.43 -24.77
CA ASP A 411 -4.96 15.23 -25.87
C ASP A 411 -5.23 14.63 -27.27
N ARG A 412 -5.67 13.37 -27.33
CA ARG A 412 -6.06 12.69 -28.59
C ARG A 412 -7.56 12.79 -28.87
N GLY A 413 -8.31 13.47 -28.00
CA GLY A 413 -9.76 13.59 -28.11
C GLY A 413 -10.54 12.36 -27.65
N ILE A 414 -9.91 11.45 -26.89
CA ILE A 414 -10.55 10.24 -26.34
C ILE A 414 -11.15 10.58 -24.99
N SER A 415 -12.45 10.39 -24.85
CA SER A 415 -13.16 10.57 -23.57
C SER A 415 -12.88 9.40 -22.63
N PHE A 416 -12.92 9.66 -21.31
CA PHE A 416 -12.74 8.69 -20.26
C PHE A 416 -13.65 9.00 -19.06
N GLU A 417 -13.91 8.00 -18.26
CA GLU A 417 -14.62 8.11 -17.00
C GLU A 417 -13.64 8.31 -15.84
N ILE A 418 -14.06 9.03 -14.82
CA ILE A 418 -13.32 9.26 -13.59
C ILE A 418 -13.92 8.40 -12.50
N ASP A 419 -13.05 7.73 -11.77
CA ASP A 419 -13.40 6.98 -10.57
C ASP A 419 -12.57 7.52 -9.40
N ASP A 420 -13.16 8.51 -8.68
CA ASP A 420 -12.63 9.01 -7.41
C ASP A 420 -13.76 9.04 -6.38
N PRO A 421 -13.86 8.00 -5.54
CA PRO A 421 -14.97 7.81 -4.62
C PRO A 421 -15.02 8.83 -3.48
N TRP A 422 -13.98 9.65 -3.35
CA TRP A 422 -13.84 10.62 -2.26
C TRP A 422 -14.18 12.06 -2.64
N LEU A 423 -14.50 12.31 -3.91
CA LEU A 423 -15.00 13.62 -4.34
C LEU A 423 -16.34 13.92 -3.68
N THR A 424 -16.35 14.93 -2.84
CA THR A 424 -17.58 15.45 -2.23
C THR A 424 -18.44 16.19 -3.26
N ASP A 425 -19.70 16.44 -2.94
CA ASP A 425 -20.57 17.24 -3.84
C ASP A 425 -20.05 18.67 -3.98
N ASN A 426 -19.48 19.25 -2.91
CA ASN A 426 -18.79 20.55 -3.00
C ASN A 426 -17.57 20.49 -3.92
N ASP A 427 -16.77 19.43 -3.87
CA ASP A 427 -15.63 19.28 -4.80
C ASP A 427 -16.11 19.23 -6.26
N LYS A 428 -17.19 18.52 -6.54
CA LYS A 428 -17.78 18.44 -7.89
C LYS A 428 -18.26 19.82 -8.39
N GLU A 429 -18.85 20.63 -7.52
CA GLU A 429 -19.24 22.01 -7.84
C GLU A 429 -18.02 22.88 -8.15
N LEU A 430 -16.96 22.80 -7.33
CA LEU A 430 -15.72 23.54 -7.55
C LEU A 430 -15.02 23.13 -8.86
N ILE A 431 -15.00 21.82 -9.19
CA ILE A 431 -14.45 21.31 -10.45
C ILE A 431 -15.26 21.82 -11.65
N ALA A 432 -16.59 21.84 -11.56
CA ALA A 432 -17.47 22.30 -12.62
C ALA A 432 -17.38 23.82 -12.87
N SER A 433 -16.90 24.58 -11.89
CA SER A 433 -16.81 26.07 -11.97
C SER A 433 -15.94 26.50 -13.14
N ASP A 434 -16.39 27.58 -13.84
CA ASP A 434 -15.59 28.25 -14.88
C ASP A 434 -14.47 29.11 -14.29
N ASN A 435 -14.55 29.47 -13.01
CA ASN A 435 -13.44 30.08 -12.29
C ASN A 435 -12.39 29.04 -11.97
N SER A 436 -11.28 29.05 -12.69
CA SER A 436 -10.19 28.08 -12.48
C SER A 436 -9.58 28.12 -11.08
N ARG A 437 -9.66 29.26 -10.36
CA ARG A 437 -9.19 29.38 -8.98
C ARG A 437 -10.03 28.57 -8.00
N ALA A 438 -11.32 28.34 -8.29
CA ALA A 438 -12.20 27.52 -7.45
C ALA A 438 -11.62 26.12 -7.19
N PHE A 439 -10.87 25.57 -8.13
CA PHE A 439 -10.21 24.27 -8.00
C PHE A 439 -9.19 24.22 -6.86
N LEU A 440 -8.56 25.35 -6.52
CA LEU A 440 -7.57 25.42 -5.43
C LEU A 440 -8.20 25.26 -4.04
N HIS A 441 -9.53 25.29 -3.95
CA HIS A 441 -10.29 25.08 -2.71
C HIS A 441 -10.86 23.67 -2.56
N LEU A 442 -10.47 22.71 -3.43
CA LEU A 442 -10.88 21.32 -3.27
C LEU A 442 -10.45 20.76 -1.91
N SER A 443 -11.21 19.79 -1.42
CA SER A 443 -10.96 19.14 -0.12
C SER A 443 -9.50 18.67 0.08
N PRO A 444 -8.77 18.12 -0.90
CA PRO A 444 -7.38 17.70 -0.71
C PRO A 444 -6.39 18.85 -0.51
N PHE A 445 -6.77 20.11 -0.77
CA PHE A 445 -5.87 21.26 -0.66
C PHE A 445 -6.16 22.15 0.55
N GLN A 446 -7.16 21.81 1.37
CA GLN A 446 -7.60 22.61 2.52
C GLN A 446 -6.56 22.78 3.64
N SER A 447 -5.47 22.00 3.63
CA SER A 447 -4.38 22.13 4.59
C SER A 447 -3.56 23.41 4.41
N THR A 448 -3.69 24.10 3.28
CA THR A 448 -3.08 25.41 2.99
C THR A 448 -3.94 26.19 2.01
N ASP A 449 -3.90 27.52 2.12
CA ASP A 449 -4.55 28.41 1.19
C ASP A 449 -3.62 28.66 -0.02
N LEU A 450 -3.73 27.80 -1.02
CA LEU A 450 -2.92 27.89 -2.24
C LEU A 450 -3.18 29.16 -3.03
N GLU A 451 -4.38 29.76 -2.91
CA GLU A 451 -4.76 30.97 -3.63
C GLU A 451 -4.02 32.20 -3.10
N GLN A 452 -3.66 32.24 -1.81
CA GLN A 452 -2.90 33.35 -1.22
C GLN A 452 -1.45 33.41 -1.67
N SER A 453 -0.91 32.34 -2.26
CA SER A 453 0.41 32.37 -2.88
C SER A 453 0.30 32.93 -4.29
N ASP A 454 0.56 34.24 -4.48
CA ASP A 454 0.47 34.91 -5.77
C ASP A 454 1.27 34.21 -6.88
N ASN A 455 2.49 33.77 -6.56
CA ASN A 455 3.35 33.05 -7.50
C ASN A 455 2.74 31.70 -7.89
N PHE A 456 2.20 30.93 -6.92
CA PHE A 456 1.55 29.65 -7.18
C PHE A 456 0.30 29.83 -8.05
N SER A 457 -0.58 30.75 -7.65
CA SER A 457 -1.83 31.02 -8.37
C SER A 457 -1.60 31.48 -9.80
N ALA A 458 -0.63 32.38 -10.02
CA ALA A 458 -0.30 32.88 -11.35
C ALA A 458 0.23 31.78 -12.27
N GLN A 459 1.16 30.97 -11.79
CA GLN A 459 1.70 29.82 -12.54
C GLN A 459 0.64 28.76 -12.82
N TYR A 460 -0.20 28.45 -11.83
CA TYR A 460 -1.29 27.50 -11.98
C TYR A 460 -2.25 27.93 -13.09
N LEU A 461 -2.71 29.17 -13.10
CA LEU A 461 -3.62 29.69 -14.13
C LEU A 461 -2.97 29.66 -15.52
N MET A 462 -1.71 30.05 -15.62
CA MET A 462 -0.94 29.95 -16.86
C MET A 462 -0.94 28.51 -17.42
N PHE A 463 -0.72 27.50 -16.55
CA PHE A 463 -0.73 26.11 -16.99
C PHE A 463 -2.14 25.58 -17.29
N VAL A 464 -3.17 26.04 -16.58
CA VAL A 464 -4.56 25.70 -16.92
C VAL A 464 -4.90 26.15 -18.36
N ASP A 465 -4.53 27.38 -18.72
CA ASP A 465 -4.76 27.92 -20.07
C ASP A 465 -3.88 27.19 -21.11
N ALA A 466 -2.61 26.97 -20.82
CA ALA A 466 -1.70 26.29 -21.71
C ALA A 466 -2.11 24.83 -22.01
N ILE A 467 -2.55 24.07 -21.01
CA ILE A 467 -3.04 22.69 -21.21
C ILE A 467 -4.31 22.71 -22.07
N LYS A 468 -5.23 23.64 -21.80
CA LYS A 468 -6.46 23.78 -22.58
C LYS A 468 -6.19 24.11 -24.07
N GLU A 469 -5.21 24.95 -24.35
CA GLU A 469 -4.87 25.38 -25.70
C GLU A 469 -3.99 24.40 -26.48
N LYS A 470 -3.00 23.80 -25.82
CA LYS A 470 -1.90 23.06 -26.47
C LYS A 470 -1.87 21.57 -26.13
N GLY A 471 -2.63 21.17 -25.10
CA GLY A 471 -2.56 19.83 -24.51
C GLY A 471 -1.49 19.69 -23.44
N ALA A 472 -1.58 18.61 -22.68
CA ALA A 472 -0.71 18.35 -21.54
C ALA A 472 0.76 18.17 -21.96
N MET A 473 1.03 17.33 -22.98
CA MET A 473 2.40 17.02 -23.39
C MET A 473 3.14 18.27 -23.94
N LYS A 474 2.50 19.07 -24.79
CA LYS A 474 3.16 20.27 -25.33
C LYS A 474 3.41 21.33 -24.25
N THR A 475 2.56 21.37 -23.22
CA THR A 475 2.77 22.24 -22.06
C THR A 475 3.96 21.73 -21.23
N LEU A 476 4.08 20.42 -21.04
CA LEU A 476 5.20 19.80 -20.36
C LEU A 476 6.54 20.10 -21.04
N GLU A 477 6.60 20.01 -22.37
CA GLU A 477 7.82 20.28 -23.17
C GLU A 477 8.40 21.68 -22.91
N ALA A 478 7.57 22.64 -22.53
CA ALA A 478 8.01 24.00 -22.24
C ALA A 478 8.63 24.21 -20.86
N ILE A 479 8.56 23.21 -19.98
CA ILE A 479 9.02 23.31 -18.57
C ILE A 479 10.12 22.32 -18.19
N ILE A 480 10.53 21.44 -19.12
CA ILE A 480 11.58 20.41 -18.91
C ILE A 480 12.94 20.80 -19.51
#